data_a99465c36a9f73b404dcd1fa185e5304
#
_entry.id   a99465c36a9f73b404dcd1fa185e5304
#
_cell.length_a   1.000
_cell.length_b   1.000
_cell.length_c   1.000
_cell.angle_alpha   90.00
_cell.angle_beta   90.00
_cell.angle_gamma   90.00
#
_symmetry.space_group_name_H-M   'P 1'
#
loop_
_entity.id
_entity.type
_entity.pdbx_description
1 polymer ?
#
loop_
_entity_poly.entity_id
_entity_poly.type
_entity_poly.pdbx_seq_one_letter_code
_entity_poly.pdbx_strand_id
1 'polypeptide(L)'
;MGAMQKLKNLFVGEDELEQEDAMYQQPMYENKTEYNEAPKNTGAYGNNARPVRMEQTTTLQIVLARPNDFSEVKSIGGDINEGKTVLLNLETVKSEDAKRILDFISGVAYANGADIKMMAQKTFAIMPRNVGFSGVDLMSCLLYTSP
;
A
#
# COMPACT_ATOMS: atom_id res chain seq x y z
N MET A 1 -28.02 13.88 -29.21
CA MET A 1 -27.12 14.08 -28.03
C MET A 1 -27.50 13.06 -26.97
N GLY A 2 -26.63 12.12 -26.72
CA GLY A 2 -26.88 11.06 -25.76
C GLY A 2 -26.90 11.54 -24.32
N ALA A 3 -27.62 10.81 -23.44
CA ALA A 3 -27.76 11.12 -22.01
C ALA A 3 -26.41 11.25 -21.26
N MET A 4 -25.35 10.60 -21.73
CA MET A 4 -23.99 10.71 -21.19
C MET A 4 -23.35 12.09 -21.38
N GLN A 5 -23.66 12.79 -22.48
CA GLN A 5 -23.11 14.11 -22.75
C GLN A 5 -23.78 15.18 -21.88
N LYS A 6 -25.06 14.99 -21.53
CA LYS A 6 -25.77 15.84 -20.58
C LYS A 6 -25.25 15.69 -19.14
N LEU A 7 -24.82 14.51 -18.74
CA LEU A 7 -24.21 14.27 -17.42
C LEU A 7 -22.82 14.90 -17.31
N LYS A 8 -22.01 14.87 -18.36
CA LYS A 8 -20.69 15.53 -18.38
C LYS A 8 -20.81 17.05 -18.23
N ASN A 9 -21.75 17.68 -18.92
CA ASN A 9 -21.94 19.12 -18.85
C ASN A 9 -22.51 19.60 -17.50
N LEU A 10 -23.02 18.72 -16.66
CA LEU A 10 -23.58 19.07 -15.36
C LEU A 10 -22.53 19.11 -14.25
N PHE A 11 -21.41 18.39 -14.42
CA PHE A 11 -20.37 18.22 -13.40
C PHE A 11 -19.05 18.93 -13.71
N VAL A 12 -18.78 19.28 -14.97
CA VAL A 12 -17.51 19.89 -15.40
C VAL A 12 -17.85 21.15 -16.22
N GLY A 13 -17.28 22.30 -15.86
CA GLY A 13 -17.37 23.50 -16.65
C GLY A 13 -16.73 23.32 -18.03
N GLU A 14 -17.26 24.00 -19.05
CA GLU A 14 -16.80 23.85 -20.44
C GLU A 14 -15.30 24.08 -20.64
N ASP A 15 -14.64 24.81 -19.76
CA ASP A 15 -13.21 25.13 -19.84
C ASP A 15 -12.29 24.01 -19.32
N GLU A 16 -12.83 23.03 -18.57
CA GLU A 16 -12.03 21.91 -18.06
C GLU A 16 -12.05 20.69 -19.00
N LEU A 17 -13.01 20.60 -19.92
CA LEU A 17 -13.17 19.48 -20.86
C LEU A 17 -12.05 19.41 -21.91
N GLU A 18 -11.45 20.55 -22.27
CA GLU A 18 -10.35 20.58 -23.26
C GLU A 18 -9.00 20.11 -22.68
N GLN A 19 -8.84 20.12 -21.35
CA GLN A 19 -7.60 19.66 -20.69
C GLN A 19 -7.63 18.18 -20.34
N GLU A 20 -8.79 17.58 -20.15
CA GLU A 20 -8.88 16.13 -19.84
C GLU A 20 -8.60 15.25 -21.06
N ASP A 21 -9.01 15.66 -22.27
CA ASP A 21 -8.76 14.86 -23.47
C ASP A 21 -7.26 14.78 -23.85
N ALA A 22 -6.44 15.73 -23.40
CA ALA A 22 -4.99 15.70 -23.59
C ALA A 22 -4.28 14.72 -22.63
N MET A 23 -4.90 14.38 -21.51
CA MET A 23 -4.29 13.56 -20.45
C MET A 23 -4.43 12.05 -20.73
N TYR A 24 -5.37 11.63 -21.59
CA TYR A 24 -5.59 10.23 -21.94
C TYR A 24 -4.87 9.77 -23.22
N GLN A 25 -4.11 10.65 -23.87
CA GLN A 25 -3.29 10.30 -25.05
C GLN A 25 -1.84 9.94 -24.70
N GLN A 26 -1.59 9.42 -23.52
CA GLN A 26 -0.30 8.78 -23.27
C GLN A 26 -0.29 7.42 -23.96
N PRO A 27 0.69 7.15 -24.83
CA PRO A 27 0.79 5.85 -25.47
C PRO A 27 0.96 4.79 -24.39
N MET A 28 0.09 3.76 -24.41
CA MET A 28 0.33 2.52 -23.69
C MET A 28 1.76 2.09 -23.99
N TYR A 29 2.59 2.03 -22.97
CA TYR A 29 3.90 1.39 -23.09
C TYR A 29 3.63 -0.08 -23.43
N GLU A 30 3.85 -0.40 -24.69
CA GLU A 30 3.98 -1.76 -25.13
C GLU A 30 5.17 -2.37 -24.40
N ASN A 31 4.92 -3.03 -23.29
CA ASN A 31 5.93 -3.75 -22.55
C ASN A 31 6.25 -5.02 -23.37
N LYS A 32 7.14 -4.88 -24.35
CA LYS A 32 7.80 -6.03 -24.97
C LYS A 32 8.65 -6.70 -23.90
N THR A 33 8.03 -7.63 -23.20
CA THR A 33 8.78 -8.64 -22.48
C THR A 33 9.50 -9.49 -23.50
N GLU A 34 10.76 -9.15 -23.79
CA GLU A 34 11.67 -10.08 -24.41
C GLU A 34 11.84 -11.26 -23.46
N TYR A 35 11.18 -12.36 -23.81
CA TYR A 35 11.47 -13.65 -23.22
C TYR A 35 12.86 -14.06 -23.71
N ASN A 36 13.90 -13.81 -22.89
CA ASN A 36 15.18 -14.45 -23.10
C ASN A 36 14.98 -15.95 -22.93
N GLU A 37 15.02 -16.66 -24.06
CA GLU A 37 15.13 -18.12 -24.08
C GLU A 37 16.39 -18.53 -23.28
N ALA A 38 16.16 -19.30 -22.24
CA ALA A 38 17.24 -19.92 -21.51
C ALA A 38 18.05 -20.84 -22.44
N PRO A 39 19.39 -20.81 -22.41
CA PRO A 39 20.20 -21.69 -23.21
C PRO A 39 19.96 -23.13 -22.76
N LYS A 40 19.53 -23.98 -23.70
CA LYS A 40 19.49 -25.44 -23.54
C LYS A 40 20.93 -25.92 -23.38
N ASN A 41 21.33 -26.17 -22.15
CA ASN A 41 22.60 -26.84 -21.89
C ASN A 41 22.34 -28.34 -21.78
N THR A 42 22.55 -29.04 -22.89
CA THR A 42 22.70 -30.49 -22.93
C THR A 42 24.14 -30.85 -22.55
N GLY A 43 24.33 -31.29 -21.33
CA GLY A 43 25.61 -31.78 -20.87
C GLY A 43 25.43 -32.59 -19.60
N ALA A 44 25.33 -33.91 -19.77
CA ALA A 44 25.44 -34.85 -18.70
C ALA A 44 26.83 -34.79 -18.07
N TYR A 45 26.88 -34.63 -16.75
CA TYR A 45 27.79 -35.34 -15.85
C TYR A 45 27.40 -35.07 -14.40
N GLY A 46 27.23 -36.13 -13.65
CA GLY A 46 26.76 -36.10 -12.28
C GLY A 46 27.68 -35.35 -11.33
N ASN A 47 27.10 -34.59 -10.48
CA ASN A 47 27.55 -34.36 -9.11
C ASN A 47 26.32 -34.03 -8.28
N ASN A 48 26.17 -34.76 -7.18
CA ASN A 48 25.18 -34.53 -6.13
C ASN A 48 25.38 -33.16 -5.49
N ALA A 49 25.18 -32.11 -6.26
CA ALA A 49 24.99 -30.77 -5.71
C ALA A 49 23.56 -30.74 -5.19
N ARG A 50 23.37 -30.95 -3.89
CA ARG A 50 22.13 -30.60 -3.21
C ARG A 50 21.85 -29.14 -3.57
N PRO A 51 20.64 -28.77 -4.04
CA PRO A 51 20.31 -27.37 -4.25
C PRO A 51 20.48 -26.69 -2.91
N VAL A 52 21.44 -25.79 -2.82
CA VAL A 52 21.58 -24.88 -1.68
C VAL A 52 20.31 -24.04 -1.72
N ARG A 53 19.36 -24.40 -0.87
CA ARG A 53 18.20 -23.57 -0.61
C ARG A 53 18.76 -22.28 -0.05
N MET A 54 18.85 -21.23 -0.88
CA MET A 54 19.08 -19.89 -0.38
C MET A 54 17.92 -19.61 0.56
N GLU A 55 18.17 -19.72 1.86
CA GLU A 55 17.29 -19.17 2.85
C GLU A 55 17.24 -17.66 2.57
N GLN A 56 16.16 -17.23 1.97
CA GLN A 56 15.85 -15.79 1.91
C GLN A 56 15.67 -15.38 3.37
N THR A 57 16.71 -14.81 3.94
CA THR A 57 16.61 -14.16 5.24
C THR A 57 15.67 -12.97 5.06
N THR A 58 14.41 -13.18 5.41
CA THR A 58 13.42 -12.11 5.42
C THR A 58 13.79 -11.17 6.56
N THR A 59 14.48 -10.09 6.26
CA THR A 59 14.80 -9.08 7.26
C THR A 59 13.53 -8.33 7.63
N LEU A 60 13.09 -8.46 8.87
CA LEU A 60 11.99 -7.67 9.41
C LEU A 60 12.45 -6.22 9.59
N GLN A 61 11.82 -5.31 8.86
CA GLN A 61 12.04 -3.88 9.03
C GLN A 61 10.85 -3.25 9.74
N ILE A 62 11.13 -2.48 10.77
CA ILE A 62 10.13 -1.70 11.53
C ILE A 62 10.42 -0.22 11.34
N VAL A 63 9.43 0.52 10.86
CA VAL A 63 9.49 1.96 10.65
C VAL A 63 8.61 2.66 11.67
N LEU A 64 9.16 3.64 12.38
CA LEU A 64 8.40 4.55 13.25
C LEU A 64 8.00 5.77 12.43
N ALA A 65 6.71 5.94 12.21
CA ALA A 65 6.14 7.07 11.49
C ALA A 65 5.41 8.01 12.45
N ARG A 66 5.81 9.27 12.44
CA ARG A 66 5.17 10.34 13.21
C ARG A 66 4.96 11.55 12.31
N PRO A 67 3.94 11.48 11.43
CA PRO A 67 3.65 12.58 10.51
C PRO A 67 3.16 13.81 11.27
N ASN A 68 3.44 14.99 10.73
CA ASN A 68 2.91 16.25 11.24
C ASN A 68 1.56 16.58 10.59
N ASP A 69 1.41 16.21 9.32
CA ASP A 69 0.22 16.47 8.52
C ASP A 69 0.00 15.40 7.43
N PHE A 70 -1.03 15.58 6.62
CA PHE A 70 -1.39 14.64 5.56
C PHE A 70 -0.36 14.56 4.42
N SER A 71 0.53 15.52 4.24
CA SER A 71 1.48 15.53 3.12
C SER A 71 2.48 14.36 3.18
N GLU A 72 2.78 13.89 4.39
CA GLU A 72 3.75 12.81 4.63
C GLU A 72 3.17 11.40 4.41
N VAL A 73 1.86 11.28 4.18
CA VAL A 73 1.16 10.00 4.09
C VAL A 73 1.66 9.10 2.95
N LYS A 74 2.14 9.69 1.86
CA LYS A 74 2.66 8.93 0.70
C LYS A 74 3.93 8.17 1.03
N SER A 75 4.81 8.77 1.82
CA SER A 75 6.04 8.12 2.28
C SER A 75 5.72 6.89 3.14
N ILE A 76 4.77 7.05 4.07
CA ILE A 76 4.30 5.97 4.94
C ILE A 76 3.65 4.84 4.11
N GLY A 77 2.84 5.21 3.12
CA GLY A 77 2.26 4.25 2.18
C GLY A 77 3.32 3.49 1.38
N GLY A 78 4.41 4.16 1.01
CA GLY A 78 5.57 3.54 0.37
C GLY A 78 6.20 2.45 1.24
N ASP A 79 6.43 2.72 2.52
CA ASP A 79 6.98 1.74 3.46
C ASP A 79 6.07 0.50 3.61
N ILE A 80 4.75 0.70 3.61
CA ILE A 80 3.78 -0.42 3.65
C ILE A 80 3.86 -1.24 2.36
N ASN A 81 3.95 -0.59 1.20
CA ASN A 81 4.08 -1.26 -0.10
C ASN A 81 5.37 -2.09 -0.21
N GLU A 82 6.43 -1.65 0.46
CA GLU A 82 7.70 -2.38 0.53
C GLU A 82 7.66 -3.56 1.53
N GLY A 83 6.52 -3.79 2.19
CA GLY A 83 6.35 -4.88 3.15
C GLY A 83 7.00 -4.64 4.51
N LYS A 84 7.26 -3.40 4.86
CA LYS A 84 7.76 -3.02 6.18
C LYS A 84 6.62 -2.97 7.20
N THR A 85 6.94 -3.23 8.45
CA THR A 85 6.02 -2.98 9.57
C THR A 85 6.10 -1.51 9.96
N VAL A 86 4.97 -0.81 9.97
CA VAL A 86 4.92 0.62 10.30
C VAL A 86 4.23 0.82 11.64
N LEU A 87 4.89 1.48 12.56
CA LEU A 87 4.31 1.99 13.81
C LEU A 87 3.94 3.46 13.62
N LEU A 88 2.66 3.73 13.45
CA LEU A 88 2.12 5.06 13.15
C LEU A 88 1.62 5.73 14.43
N ASN A 89 2.23 6.86 14.80
CA ASN A 89 1.80 7.68 15.93
C ASN A 89 1.19 9.00 15.43
N LEU A 90 -0.07 9.23 15.79
CA LEU A 90 -0.87 10.41 15.38
C LEU A 90 -1.19 11.36 16.55
N GLU A 91 -0.45 11.27 17.66
CA GLU A 91 -0.74 12.08 18.86
C GLU A 91 -0.62 13.59 18.60
N THR A 92 0.35 13.99 17.78
CA THR A 92 0.64 15.39 17.46
C THR A 92 -0.21 15.94 16.31
N VAL A 93 -0.90 15.05 15.59
CA VAL A 93 -1.68 15.41 14.40
C VAL A 93 -3.07 15.93 14.80
N LYS A 94 -3.56 16.95 14.08
CA LYS A 94 -4.93 17.44 14.24
C LYS A 94 -5.92 16.33 13.90
N SER A 95 -7.07 16.32 14.59
CA SER A 95 -8.06 15.24 14.46
C SER A 95 -8.58 15.03 13.04
N GLU A 96 -8.70 16.09 12.25
CA GLU A 96 -9.14 16.02 10.86
C GLU A 96 -8.10 15.35 9.96
N ASP A 97 -6.83 15.75 10.10
CA ASP A 97 -5.73 15.15 9.34
C ASP A 97 -5.47 13.70 9.80
N ALA A 98 -5.60 13.42 11.09
CA ALA A 98 -5.46 12.07 11.62
C ALA A 98 -6.48 11.10 10.99
N LYS A 99 -7.74 11.52 10.82
CA LYS A 99 -8.76 10.72 10.13
C LYS A 99 -8.40 10.47 8.66
N ARG A 100 -7.98 11.52 7.95
CA ARG A 100 -7.57 11.40 6.54
C ARG A 100 -6.37 10.49 6.36
N ILE A 101 -5.38 10.59 7.26
CA ILE A 101 -4.20 9.72 7.27
C ILE A 101 -4.63 8.27 7.48
N LEU A 102 -5.48 8.00 8.47
CA LEU A 102 -5.98 6.65 8.75
C LEU A 102 -6.78 6.07 7.58
N ASP A 103 -7.64 6.86 6.94
CA ASP A 103 -8.42 6.43 5.78
C ASP A 103 -7.50 6.02 4.63
N PHE A 104 -6.50 6.85 4.31
CA PHE A 104 -5.52 6.55 3.28
C PHE A 104 -4.69 5.30 3.61
N ILE A 105 -4.14 5.24 4.82
CA ILE A 105 -3.32 4.10 5.27
C ILE A 105 -4.15 2.81 5.31
N SER A 106 -5.41 2.87 5.70
CA SER A 106 -6.32 1.72 5.66
C SER A 106 -6.51 1.18 4.25
N GLY A 107 -6.65 2.07 3.27
CA GLY A 107 -6.73 1.68 1.86
C GLY A 107 -5.44 1.03 1.36
N VAL A 108 -4.28 1.60 1.70
CA VAL A 108 -2.97 1.04 1.33
C VAL A 108 -2.76 -0.33 2.00
N ALA A 109 -3.08 -0.45 3.29
CA ALA A 109 -2.98 -1.70 4.03
C ALA A 109 -3.87 -2.78 3.41
N TYR A 110 -5.11 -2.46 3.10
CA TYR A 110 -6.04 -3.38 2.45
C TYR A 110 -5.50 -3.87 1.10
N ALA A 111 -4.99 -2.97 0.27
CA ALA A 111 -4.42 -3.32 -1.03
C ALA A 111 -3.21 -4.25 -0.93
N ASN A 112 -2.42 -4.13 0.14
CA ASN A 112 -1.24 -4.96 0.40
C ASN A 112 -1.54 -6.18 1.28
N GLY A 113 -2.78 -6.34 1.73
CA GLY A 113 -3.16 -7.39 2.67
C GLY A 113 -2.45 -7.28 4.02
N ALA A 114 -2.12 -6.06 4.43
CA ALA A 114 -1.56 -5.77 5.74
C ALA A 114 -2.67 -5.60 6.79
N ASP A 115 -2.37 -5.97 8.02
CA ASP A 115 -3.26 -5.80 9.16
C ASP A 115 -2.95 -4.50 9.89
N ILE A 116 -4.00 -3.81 10.34
CA ILE A 116 -3.89 -2.62 11.20
C ILE A 116 -4.39 -2.96 12.59
N LYS A 117 -3.58 -2.67 13.60
CA LYS A 117 -3.93 -2.86 15.02
C LYS A 117 -3.69 -1.58 15.80
N MET A 118 -4.64 -1.19 16.64
CA MET A 118 -4.45 -0.08 17.57
C MET A 118 -3.69 -0.58 18.80
N MET A 119 -2.50 -0.04 19.02
CA MET A 119 -1.64 -0.41 20.15
C MET A 119 -1.84 0.49 21.38
N ALA A 120 -2.13 1.75 21.14
CA ALA A 120 -2.40 2.76 22.14
C ALA A 120 -3.28 3.84 21.53
N GLN A 121 -3.75 4.78 22.35
CA GLN A 121 -4.50 5.92 21.84
C GLN A 121 -3.71 6.63 20.74
N LYS A 122 -4.33 6.81 19.56
CA LYS A 122 -3.71 7.42 18.37
C LYS A 122 -2.42 6.76 17.89
N THR A 123 -2.15 5.52 18.29
CA THR A 123 -0.97 4.75 17.88
C THR A 123 -1.39 3.43 17.26
N PHE A 124 -0.93 3.18 16.04
CA PHE A 124 -1.33 2.03 15.22
C PHE A 124 -0.11 1.26 14.75
N ALA A 125 -0.23 -0.07 14.69
CA ALA A 125 0.73 -0.92 14.02
C ALA A 125 0.13 -1.42 12.70
N ILE A 126 0.84 -1.21 11.62
CA ILE A 126 0.50 -1.73 10.29
C ILE A 126 1.51 -2.82 9.96
N MET A 127 1.04 -4.05 9.81
CA MET A 127 1.89 -5.22 9.69
C MET A 127 1.59 -6.00 8.41
N PRO A 128 2.62 -6.39 7.63
CA PRO A 128 2.41 -7.26 6.48
C PRO A 128 2.00 -8.67 6.94
N ARG A 129 1.44 -9.46 6.02
CA ARG A 129 0.89 -10.81 6.30
C ARG A 129 1.87 -11.79 6.95
N ASN A 130 3.16 -11.61 6.73
CA ASN A 130 4.21 -12.46 7.26
C ASN A 130 4.62 -12.10 8.69
N VAL A 131 4.03 -11.06 9.27
CA VAL A 131 4.28 -10.61 10.65
C VAL A 131 3.06 -10.90 11.50
N GLY A 132 3.22 -11.76 12.50
CA GLY A 132 2.17 -12.05 13.46
C GLY A 132 2.10 -11.01 14.56
N PHE A 133 0.88 -10.71 15.02
CA PHE A 133 0.62 -9.88 16.19
C PHE A 133 0.08 -10.73 17.33
N SER A 134 0.69 -10.58 18.51
CA SER A 134 0.20 -11.20 19.74
C SER A 134 0.02 -10.12 20.80
N GLY A 135 -1.18 -10.01 21.35
CA GLY A 135 -1.50 -9.00 22.34
C GLY A 135 -2.98 -8.56 22.30
N VAL A 136 -3.30 -7.54 23.07
CA VAL A 136 -4.66 -6.99 23.14
C VAL A 136 -4.82 -5.92 22.04
N ASP A 137 -5.85 -6.12 21.21
CA ASP A 137 -6.26 -5.11 20.24
C ASP A 137 -7.22 -4.12 20.90
N LEU A 138 -6.79 -2.88 21.06
CA LEU A 138 -7.61 -1.84 21.69
C LEU A 138 -8.83 -1.43 20.84
N MET A 139 -8.81 -1.69 19.52
CA MET A 139 -10.00 -1.49 18.69
C MET A 139 -11.14 -2.43 19.08
N SER A 140 -10.82 -3.66 19.43
CA SER A 140 -11.80 -4.65 19.91
C SER A 140 -12.39 -4.26 21.28
N CYS A 141 -11.61 -3.59 22.13
CA CYS A 141 -12.09 -3.11 23.41
C CYS A 141 -13.06 -1.92 23.29
N LEU A 142 -12.91 -1.07 22.29
CA LEU A 142 -13.78 0.09 22.08
C LEU A 142 -15.19 -0.29 21.57
N LEU A 143 -15.34 -1.45 20.94
CA LEU A 143 -16.62 -1.98 20.50
C LEU A 143 -17.45 -2.54 21.65
N TYR A 144 -16.83 -2.86 22.79
CA TYR A 144 -17.49 -3.41 23.97
C TYR A 144 -17.96 -2.36 24.98
N THR A 145 -17.58 -1.11 24.84
CA THR A 145 -17.96 0.00 25.74
C THR A 145 -19.04 0.92 25.16
N SER A 146 -19.88 0.42 24.28
CA SER A 146 -21.11 1.12 23.90
C SER A 146 -22.20 0.80 24.94
N PRO A 147 -22.67 1.79 25.71
CA PRO A 147 -23.76 1.58 26.62
C PRO A 147 -25.05 1.26 25.89
#